data_05f62cd4931d118714e470ee37083cbc
#
_entry.id   05f62cd4931d118714e470ee37083cbc
#
_cell.length_a   1.000
_cell.length_b   1.000
_cell.length_c   1.000
_cell.angle_alpha   90.00
_cell.angle_beta   90.00
_cell.angle_gamma   90.00
#
_symmetry.space_group_name_H-M   'P 1'
#
loop_
_entity.id
_entity.type
_entity.pdbx_description
1 polymer ?
#
loop_
_entity_poly.entity_id
_entity_poly.type
_entity_poly.pdbx_seq_one_letter_code
_entity_poly.pdbx_strand_id
1 'polypeptide(L)'
;MKYLIAGLGNIGSEYTNTRHNIGFDILNVMADQEGLTFEDRRYGGVATYRFKGRTFILLKPNTYMNLSGNAIQYWMQNEKIPVENLLVLVDDLALPFGTLRLKPKGSDAGHNGLKHIQTTLGHSNYARVRFGLGDNYPRGRQIDYVLGEWAADEKAVLKDRIAVAIDMIKSFGTIGLQLTMTQFNNK
;
A
#
# COMPACT_ATOMS: atom_id res chain seq x y z
N MET A 1 5.18 -11.65 -16.70
CA MET A 1 4.04 -11.52 -15.78
C MET A 1 4.05 -10.15 -15.15
N LYS A 2 2.90 -9.50 -15.11
CA LYS A 2 2.75 -8.14 -14.58
C LYS A 2 2.01 -8.15 -13.26
N TYR A 3 2.43 -7.27 -12.36
CA TYR A 3 1.83 -7.06 -11.04
C TYR A 3 1.48 -5.59 -10.89
N LEU A 4 0.37 -5.30 -10.22
CA LEU A 4 0.00 -3.95 -9.83
C LEU A 4 0.20 -3.80 -8.32
N ILE A 5 1.04 -2.86 -7.93
CA ILE A 5 1.31 -2.55 -6.52
C ILE A 5 0.75 -1.16 -6.27
N ALA A 6 -0.36 -1.08 -5.56
CA ALA A 6 -1.04 0.18 -5.29
C ALA A 6 -0.78 0.61 -3.85
N GLY A 7 -0.02 1.69 -3.67
CA GLY A 7 0.17 2.29 -2.36
C GLY A 7 -0.85 3.40 -2.16
N LEU A 8 -1.72 3.25 -1.17
CA LEU A 8 -2.81 4.18 -0.95
C LEU A 8 -2.36 5.41 -0.14
N GLY A 9 -2.93 6.55 -0.48
CA GLY A 9 -2.66 7.81 0.18
C GLY A 9 -3.52 8.92 -0.41
N ASN A 10 -3.36 10.11 0.14
CA ASN A 10 -3.99 11.33 -0.37
C ASN A 10 -2.93 12.24 -1.00
N ILE A 11 -3.28 12.84 -2.14
CA ILE A 11 -2.43 13.85 -2.78
C ILE A 11 -2.53 15.17 -2.03
N GLY A 12 -1.51 16.00 -2.20
CA GLY A 12 -1.45 17.33 -1.61
C GLY A 12 -0.38 17.40 -0.52
N SER A 13 0.26 18.58 -0.41
CA SER A 13 1.34 18.79 0.55
C SER A 13 0.87 18.64 2.00
N GLU A 14 -0.41 18.91 2.28
CA GLU A 14 -1.01 18.78 3.61
C GLU A 14 -1.06 17.33 4.11
N TYR A 15 -1.00 16.35 3.20
CA TYR A 15 -1.03 14.93 3.57
C TYR A 15 0.34 14.27 3.54
N THR A 16 1.38 14.98 3.10
CA THR A 16 2.74 14.43 3.02
C THR A 16 3.24 14.05 4.42
N ASN A 17 3.82 12.85 4.52
CA ASN A 17 4.36 12.30 5.77
C ASN A 17 3.30 12.04 6.85
N THR A 18 2.04 11.96 6.48
CA THR A 18 1.00 11.51 7.41
C THR A 18 0.98 9.98 7.48
N ARG A 19 0.47 9.45 8.60
CA ARG A 19 0.36 7.99 8.79
C ARG A 19 -0.48 7.35 7.67
N HIS A 20 -1.55 8.02 7.26
CA HIS A 20 -2.45 7.52 6.23
C HIS A 20 -1.78 7.38 4.86
N ASN A 21 -0.67 8.07 4.64
CA ASN A 21 0.09 8.03 3.38
C ASN A 21 1.24 7.01 3.40
N ILE A 22 1.25 6.08 4.34
CA ILE A 22 2.33 5.05 4.41
C ILE A 22 2.47 4.28 3.09
N GLY A 23 1.38 4.04 2.38
CA GLY A 23 1.44 3.39 1.07
C GLY A 23 2.25 4.18 0.06
N PHE A 24 2.09 5.50 0.04
CA PHE A 24 2.91 6.39 -0.80
C PHE A 24 4.37 6.35 -0.37
N ASP A 25 4.62 6.40 0.94
CA ASP A 25 5.99 6.43 1.47
C ASP A 25 6.76 5.17 1.11
N ILE A 26 6.13 4.00 1.21
CA ILE A 26 6.75 2.72 0.83
C ILE A 26 7.18 2.76 -0.64
N LEU A 27 6.28 3.18 -1.53
CA LEU A 27 6.58 3.22 -2.96
C LEU A 27 7.61 4.30 -3.32
N ASN A 28 7.60 5.44 -2.62
CA ASN A 28 8.59 6.48 -2.83
C ASN A 28 9.99 6.00 -2.44
N VAL A 29 10.12 5.33 -1.30
CA VAL A 29 11.41 4.77 -0.86
C VAL A 29 11.88 3.70 -1.84
N MET A 30 10.99 2.82 -2.28
CA MET A 30 11.32 1.78 -3.26
C MET A 30 11.81 2.40 -4.58
N ALA A 31 11.13 3.43 -5.07
CA ALA A 31 11.53 4.12 -6.29
C ALA A 31 12.91 4.76 -6.14
N ASP A 32 13.19 5.40 -5.01
CA ASP A 32 14.50 6.00 -4.76
C ASP A 32 15.60 4.94 -4.74
N GLN A 33 15.36 3.80 -4.10
CA GLN A 33 16.34 2.71 -4.02
C GLN A 33 16.63 2.09 -5.38
N GLU A 34 15.62 1.97 -6.22
CA GLU A 34 15.72 1.29 -7.51
C GLU A 34 15.94 2.25 -8.69
N GLY A 35 16.15 3.54 -8.42
CA GLY A 35 16.39 4.53 -9.46
C GLY A 35 15.20 4.77 -10.38
N LEU A 36 13.99 4.66 -9.87
CA LEU A 36 12.76 4.85 -10.62
C LEU A 36 12.20 6.25 -10.42
N THR A 37 11.50 6.75 -11.43
CA THR A 37 10.80 8.03 -11.37
C THR A 37 9.31 7.78 -11.60
N PHE A 38 8.47 8.34 -10.73
CA PHE A 38 7.02 8.33 -10.94
C PHE A 38 6.65 9.36 -11.99
N GLU A 39 5.86 8.93 -12.98
CA GLU A 39 5.31 9.81 -14.00
C GLU A 39 3.83 10.05 -13.72
N ASP A 40 3.36 11.28 -13.97
CA ASP A 40 1.94 11.58 -13.87
C ASP A 40 1.20 10.88 -15.02
N ARG A 41 0.29 10.01 -14.65
CA ARG A 41 -0.54 9.25 -15.56
C ARG A 41 -2.00 9.37 -15.13
N ARG A 42 -2.88 8.71 -15.86
CA ARG A 42 -4.30 8.74 -15.50
C ARG A 42 -4.51 8.11 -14.12
N TYR A 43 -5.19 8.80 -13.26
CA TYR A 43 -5.53 8.41 -11.88
C TYR A 43 -4.35 8.28 -10.92
N GLY A 44 -3.14 8.62 -11.31
CA GLY A 44 -2.05 8.57 -10.35
C GLY A 44 -0.66 8.72 -10.90
N GLY A 45 0.32 8.68 -10.00
CA GLY A 45 1.73 8.55 -10.32
C GLY A 45 2.07 7.08 -10.54
N VAL A 46 2.81 6.80 -11.60
CA VAL A 46 3.13 5.43 -12.00
C VAL A 46 4.62 5.29 -12.28
N ALA A 47 5.23 4.24 -11.74
CA ALA A 47 6.59 3.83 -12.04
C ALA A 47 6.61 2.35 -12.39
N THR A 48 7.54 1.95 -13.24
CA THR A 48 7.68 0.56 -13.65
C THR A 48 8.99 -0.02 -13.11
N TYR A 49 8.90 -1.12 -12.40
CA TYR A 49 10.05 -1.82 -11.84
C TYR A 49 10.13 -3.22 -12.45
N ARG A 50 11.28 -3.54 -13.02
CA ARG A 50 11.53 -4.87 -13.59
C ARG A 50 12.50 -5.62 -12.71
N PHE A 51 12.10 -6.82 -12.28
CA PHE A 51 12.88 -7.62 -11.34
C PHE A 51 12.63 -9.10 -11.59
N LYS A 52 13.72 -9.86 -11.82
CA LYS A 52 13.68 -11.32 -12.03
C LYS A 52 12.64 -11.75 -13.07
N GLY A 53 12.56 -11.04 -14.18
CA GLY A 53 11.65 -11.36 -15.28
C GLY A 53 10.20 -10.95 -15.04
N ARG A 54 9.91 -10.24 -13.96
CA ARG A 54 8.57 -9.73 -13.67
C ARG A 54 8.53 -8.22 -13.85
N THR A 55 7.35 -7.71 -14.16
CA THR A 55 7.11 -6.28 -14.27
C THR A 55 6.15 -5.85 -13.17
N PHE A 56 6.58 -4.93 -12.33
CA PHE A 56 5.77 -4.35 -11.25
C PHE A 56 5.36 -2.94 -11.66
N ILE A 57 4.07 -2.71 -11.78
CA ILE A 57 3.52 -1.36 -12.00
C ILE A 57 3.24 -0.78 -10.62
N LEU A 58 4.01 0.23 -10.23
CA LEU A 58 3.85 0.90 -8.94
C LEU A 58 2.91 2.07 -9.13
N LEU A 59 1.80 2.09 -8.39
CA LEU A 59 0.75 3.11 -8.55
C LEU A 59 0.54 3.84 -7.24
N LYS A 60 0.65 5.17 -7.28
CA LYS A 60 0.20 6.06 -6.22
C LYS A 60 -1.06 6.77 -6.72
N PRO A 61 -2.26 6.33 -6.31
CA PRO A 61 -3.50 6.97 -6.78
C PRO A 61 -3.54 8.46 -6.43
N ASN A 62 -4.06 9.29 -7.35
CA ASN A 62 -4.27 10.72 -7.09
C ASN A 62 -5.74 11.07 -6.88
N THR A 63 -6.56 10.06 -6.56
CA THR A 63 -8.01 10.16 -6.51
C THR A 63 -8.55 10.54 -5.12
N TYR A 64 -7.68 10.87 -4.17
CA TYR A 64 -7.97 10.83 -2.74
C TYR A 64 -8.35 9.41 -2.28
N MET A 65 -8.21 9.19 -0.98
CA MET A 65 -8.33 7.83 -0.39
C MET A 65 -9.68 7.18 -0.70
N ASN A 66 -10.76 7.92 -0.58
CA ASN A 66 -12.12 7.38 -0.73
C ASN A 66 -12.51 7.04 -2.18
N LEU A 67 -11.64 7.30 -3.15
CA LEU A 67 -11.86 6.95 -4.56
C LEU A 67 -10.76 6.06 -5.12
N SER A 68 -9.97 5.42 -4.25
CA SER A 68 -8.82 4.60 -4.64
C SER A 68 -9.16 3.49 -5.63
N GLY A 69 -10.35 2.94 -5.56
CA GLY A 69 -10.79 1.87 -6.47
C GLY A 69 -10.81 2.27 -7.93
N ASN A 70 -11.08 3.55 -8.24
CA ASN A 70 -11.09 4.03 -9.63
C ASN A 70 -9.73 3.87 -10.29
N ALA A 71 -8.67 4.24 -9.57
CA ALA A 71 -7.31 4.12 -10.08
C ALA A 71 -6.91 2.66 -10.26
N ILE A 72 -7.20 1.83 -9.27
CA ILE A 72 -6.82 0.41 -9.30
C ILE A 72 -7.53 -0.31 -10.45
N GLN A 73 -8.84 -0.11 -10.60
CA GLN A 73 -9.60 -0.74 -11.67
C GLN A 73 -9.08 -0.33 -13.04
N TYR A 74 -8.83 0.97 -13.24
CA TYR A 74 -8.30 1.47 -14.50
C TYR A 74 -6.97 0.79 -14.86
N TRP A 75 -6.02 0.74 -13.91
CA TRP A 75 -4.68 0.21 -14.22
C TRP A 75 -4.67 -1.30 -14.36
N MET A 76 -5.52 -2.02 -13.63
CA MET A 76 -5.68 -3.46 -13.86
C MET A 76 -6.19 -3.74 -15.28
N GLN A 77 -7.19 -2.99 -15.73
CA GLN A 77 -7.74 -3.17 -17.07
C GLN A 77 -6.77 -2.73 -18.17
N ASN A 78 -6.17 -1.55 -17.99
CA ASN A 78 -5.26 -0.99 -18.98
C ASN A 78 -4.01 -1.87 -19.20
N GLU A 79 -3.46 -2.43 -18.13
CA GLU A 79 -2.26 -3.27 -18.18
C GLU A 79 -2.58 -4.76 -18.25
N LYS A 80 -3.87 -5.12 -18.25
CA LYS A 80 -4.35 -6.52 -18.31
C LYS A 80 -3.77 -7.34 -17.15
N ILE A 81 -3.85 -6.79 -15.93
CA ILE A 81 -3.36 -7.44 -14.72
C ILE A 81 -4.52 -8.14 -14.03
N PRO A 82 -4.43 -9.45 -13.79
CA PRO A 82 -5.49 -10.17 -13.07
C PRO A 82 -5.46 -9.81 -11.58
N VAL A 83 -6.60 -10.00 -10.90
CA VAL A 83 -6.73 -9.62 -9.50
C VAL A 83 -5.75 -10.35 -8.58
N GLU A 84 -5.37 -11.57 -8.89
CA GLU A 84 -4.38 -12.32 -8.12
C GLU A 84 -2.98 -11.70 -8.16
N ASN A 85 -2.74 -10.78 -9.10
CA ASN A 85 -1.48 -10.05 -9.22
C ASN A 85 -1.58 -8.61 -8.70
N LEU A 86 -2.67 -8.28 -8.01
CA LEU A 86 -2.85 -7.00 -7.33
C LEU A 86 -2.37 -7.11 -5.89
N LEU A 87 -1.57 -6.14 -5.46
CA LEU A 87 -1.18 -5.97 -4.05
C LEU A 87 -1.45 -4.52 -3.64
N VAL A 88 -2.21 -4.35 -2.58
CA VAL A 88 -2.56 -3.02 -2.05
C VAL A 88 -1.81 -2.79 -0.74
N LEU A 89 -1.21 -1.62 -0.60
CA LEU A 89 -0.47 -1.22 0.62
C LEU A 89 -1.32 -0.22 1.38
N VAL A 90 -1.66 -0.55 2.62
CA VAL A 90 -2.56 0.28 3.45
C VAL A 90 -2.08 0.36 4.89
N ASP A 91 -2.49 1.41 5.58
CA ASP A 91 -2.36 1.56 7.03
C ASP A 91 -3.47 0.78 7.74
N ASP A 92 -3.19 0.35 8.97
CA ASP A 92 -4.15 -0.43 9.78
C ASP A 92 -4.03 -0.06 11.26
N LEU A 93 -5.08 0.53 11.81
CA LEU A 93 -5.13 0.92 13.23
C LEU A 93 -5.21 -0.28 14.17
N ALA A 94 -5.67 -1.43 13.69
CA ALA A 94 -5.85 -2.63 14.52
C ALA A 94 -4.55 -3.38 14.80
N LEU A 95 -3.47 -3.08 14.06
CA LEU A 95 -2.17 -3.70 14.26
C LEU A 95 -1.24 -2.79 15.04
N PRO A 96 -0.41 -3.32 15.95
CA PRO A 96 0.62 -2.52 16.63
C PRO A 96 1.52 -1.82 15.61
N PHE A 97 2.05 -0.66 15.99
CA PHE A 97 2.90 0.12 15.10
C PHE A 97 4.06 -0.71 14.55
N GLY A 98 4.25 -0.62 13.24
CA GLY A 98 5.36 -1.30 12.56
C GLY A 98 5.13 -2.78 12.26
N THR A 99 4.02 -3.35 12.70
CA THR A 99 3.65 -4.72 12.34
C THR A 99 3.19 -4.75 10.88
N LEU A 100 3.74 -5.69 10.12
CA LEU A 100 3.37 -5.89 8.73
C LEU A 100 2.63 -7.21 8.56
N ARG A 101 1.49 -7.17 7.89
CA ARG A 101 0.71 -8.37 7.60
C ARG A 101 0.26 -8.40 6.16
N LEU A 102 0.63 -9.46 5.46
CA LEU A 102 0.10 -9.75 4.14
C LEU A 102 -1.12 -10.65 4.30
N LYS A 103 -2.26 -10.21 3.76
CA LYS A 103 -3.50 -10.98 3.78
C LYS A 103 -4.04 -11.18 2.37
N PRO A 104 -4.56 -12.38 2.06
CA PRO A 104 -5.09 -12.66 0.71
C PRO A 104 -6.47 -12.04 0.47
N LYS A 105 -7.19 -11.74 1.54
CA LYS A 105 -8.54 -11.17 1.52
C LYS A 105 -8.86 -10.60 2.90
N GLY A 106 -9.99 -9.97 3.05
CA GLY A 106 -10.46 -9.51 4.35
C GLY A 106 -11.38 -8.32 4.26
N SER A 107 -11.93 -7.91 5.41
CA SER A 107 -12.78 -6.73 5.51
C SER A 107 -11.96 -5.46 5.31
N ASP A 108 -12.66 -4.34 5.09
CA ASP A 108 -12.02 -3.04 4.95
C ASP A 108 -11.51 -2.47 6.28
N ALA A 109 -11.90 -3.05 7.40
CA ALA A 109 -11.52 -2.61 8.76
C ALA A 109 -11.76 -1.11 8.99
N GLY A 110 -12.76 -0.53 8.32
CA GLY A 110 -13.07 0.90 8.40
C GLY A 110 -12.17 1.79 7.53
N HIS A 111 -11.26 1.22 6.77
CA HIS A 111 -10.37 1.98 5.89
C HIS A 111 -11.13 2.40 4.63
N ASN A 112 -11.25 3.71 4.39
CA ASN A 112 -12.06 4.25 3.29
C ASN A 112 -11.54 3.83 1.91
N GLY A 113 -10.23 3.70 1.75
CA GLY A 113 -9.64 3.23 0.50
C GLY A 113 -10.02 1.79 0.19
N LEU A 114 -9.90 0.89 1.16
CA LEU A 114 -10.28 -0.51 0.98
C LEU A 114 -11.78 -0.65 0.75
N LYS A 115 -12.59 0.15 1.43
CA LYS A 115 -14.04 0.16 1.24
C LYS A 115 -14.39 0.51 -0.21
N HIS A 116 -13.76 1.52 -0.78
CA HIS A 116 -14.02 1.93 -2.15
C HIS A 116 -13.52 0.89 -3.16
N ILE A 117 -12.35 0.29 -2.91
CA ILE A 117 -11.83 -0.80 -3.77
C ILE A 117 -12.81 -1.96 -3.79
N GLN A 118 -13.30 -2.37 -2.62
CA GLN A 118 -14.29 -3.46 -2.53
C GLN A 118 -15.56 -3.13 -3.30
N THR A 119 -16.07 -1.91 -3.16
CA THR A 119 -17.24 -1.45 -3.91
C THR A 119 -16.99 -1.48 -5.42
N THR A 120 -15.84 -1.01 -5.85
CA THR A 120 -15.49 -0.90 -7.27
C THR A 120 -15.26 -2.27 -7.91
N LEU A 121 -14.52 -3.17 -7.24
CA LEU A 121 -14.25 -4.51 -7.76
C LEU A 121 -15.40 -5.49 -7.54
N GLY A 122 -16.29 -5.19 -6.59
CA GLY A 122 -17.41 -6.06 -6.25
C GLY A 122 -17.07 -7.18 -5.28
N HIS A 123 -15.84 -7.21 -4.75
CA HIS A 123 -15.40 -8.22 -3.78
C HIS A 123 -14.18 -7.72 -3.00
N SER A 124 -13.79 -8.47 -1.97
CA SER A 124 -12.63 -8.16 -1.13
C SER A 124 -11.51 -9.21 -1.28
N ASN A 125 -11.52 -10.00 -2.36
CA ASN A 125 -10.56 -11.08 -2.60
C ASN A 125 -9.35 -10.58 -3.38
N TYR A 126 -8.54 -9.73 -2.76
CA TYR A 126 -7.26 -9.27 -3.31
C TYR A 126 -6.26 -9.15 -2.17
N ALA A 127 -4.98 -9.35 -2.49
CA ALA A 127 -3.90 -9.29 -1.51
C ALA A 127 -3.68 -7.86 -1.03
N ARG A 128 -3.41 -7.72 0.28
CA ARG A 128 -3.05 -6.43 0.87
C ARG A 128 -2.00 -6.59 1.93
N VAL A 129 -1.05 -5.66 1.95
CA VAL A 129 -0.11 -5.50 3.06
C VAL A 129 -0.69 -4.44 3.99
N ARG A 130 -0.93 -4.83 5.23
CA ARG A 130 -1.39 -3.93 6.29
C ARG A 130 -0.19 -3.48 7.10
N PHE A 131 0.02 -2.17 7.15
CA PHE A 131 1.08 -1.55 7.95
C PHE A 131 0.46 -1.02 9.23
N GLY A 132 0.83 -1.61 10.36
CA GLY A 132 0.25 -1.26 11.65
C GLY A 132 0.60 0.16 12.09
N LEU A 133 -0.40 0.92 12.50
CA LEU A 133 -0.25 2.26 13.06
C LEU A 133 -0.37 2.28 14.57
N GLY A 134 -0.94 1.22 15.17
CA GLY A 134 -1.31 1.21 16.57
C GLY A 134 -2.54 2.04 16.86
N ASP A 135 -2.91 2.09 18.12
CA ASP A 135 -4.14 2.74 18.58
C ASP A 135 -3.87 3.84 19.64
N ASN A 136 -2.69 4.43 19.61
CA ASN A 136 -2.27 5.44 20.56
C ASN A 136 -2.91 6.80 20.27
N TYR A 137 -4.23 6.87 20.40
CA TYR A 137 -5.02 8.10 20.20
C TYR A 137 -6.25 8.08 21.10
N PRO A 138 -6.80 9.26 21.46
CA PRO A 138 -8.04 9.34 22.22
C PRO A 138 -9.23 8.78 21.44
N ARG A 139 -10.17 8.17 22.15
CA ARG A 139 -11.38 7.62 21.56
C ARG A 139 -12.09 8.68 20.70
N GLY A 140 -12.46 8.28 19.46
CA GLY A 140 -13.15 9.18 18.53
C GLY A 140 -12.23 10.08 17.71
N ARG A 141 -10.89 9.97 17.89
CA ARG A 141 -9.92 10.83 17.20
C ARG A 141 -9.12 10.05 16.15
N GLN A 142 -9.69 9.00 15.58
CA GLN A 142 -9.03 8.16 14.59
C GLN A 142 -8.60 8.95 13.36
N ILE A 143 -9.48 9.83 12.87
CA ILE A 143 -9.21 10.64 11.67
C ILE A 143 -8.00 11.55 11.91
N ASP A 144 -7.97 12.24 13.05
CA ASP A 144 -6.85 13.12 13.40
C ASP A 144 -5.55 12.33 13.50
N TYR A 145 -5.62 11.12 14.03
CA TYR A 145 -4.44 10.26 14.20
C TYR A 145 -3.86 9.83 12.85
N VAL A 146 -4.70 9.31 11.95
CA VAL A 146 -4.22 8.82 10.64
C VAL A 146 -3.74 9.97 9.76
N LEU A 147 -4.33 11.15 9.88
CA LEU A 147 -3.91 12.34 9.14
C LEU A 147 -2.80 13.12 9.85
N GLY A 148 -2.35 12.64 11.01
CA GLY A 148 -1.23 13.22 11.74
C GLY A 148 0.12 12.69 11.25
N GLU A 149 1.18 13.42 11.58
CA GLU A 149 2.54 13.01 11.26
C GLU A 149 3.04 11.95 12.24
N TRP A 150 4.08 11.23 11.83
CA TRP A 150 4.73 10.25 12.68
C TRP A 150 5.38 10.90 13.89
N ALA A 151 5.26 10.25 15.04
CA ALA A 151 5.97 10.67 16.27
C ALA A 151 7.47 10.39 16.12
N ALA A 152 8.28 11.04 16.95
CA ALA A 152 9.74 10.92 16.86
C ALA A 152 10.23 9.48 17.03
N ASP A 153 9.65 8.72 17.98
CA ASP A 153 9.98 7.32 18.21
C ASP A 153 9.53 6.42 17.06
N GLU A 154 8.43 6.76 16.40
CA GLU A 154 7.97 6.06 15.22
C GLU A 154 8.91 6.28 14.05
N LYS A 155 9.34 7.53 13.81
CA LYS A 155 10.30 7.87 12.75
C LYS A 155 11.60 7.08 12.87
N ALA A 156 12.06 6.82 14.08
CA ALA A 156 13.31 6.13 14.32
C ALA A 156 13.32 4.70 13.77
N VAL A 157 12.17 4.03 13.73
CA VAL A 157 12.06 2.64 13.22
C VAL A 157 11.35 2.53 11.88
N LEU A 158 10.74 3.61 11.41
CA LEU A 158 9.93 3.60 10.20
C LEU A 158 10.71 3.13 8.97
N LYS A 159 11.94 3.61 8.82
CA LYS A 159 12.81 3.25 7.69
C LYS A 159 13.02 1.74 7.59
N ASP A 160 13.28 1.08 8.71
CA ASP A 160 13.51 -0.36 8.73
C ASP A 160 12.24 -1.13 8.38
N ARG A 161 11.09 -0.65 8.85
CA ARG A 161 9.82 -1.31 8.55
C ARG A 161 9.40 -1.11 7.10
N ILE A 162 9.67 0.05 6.53
CA ILE A 162 9.46 0.28 5.09
C ILE A 162 10.33 -0.65 4.26
N ALA A 163 11.59 -0.86 4.65
CA ALA A 163 12.48 -1.79 3.96
C ALA A 163 11.90 -3.21 3.92
N VAL A 164 11.30 -3.66 5.03
CA VAL A 164 10.64 -4.98 5.08
C VAL A 164 9.43 -5.01 4.14
N ALA A 165 8.63 -3.94 4.09
CA ALA A 165 7.49 -3.85 3.18
C ALA A 165 7.93 -3.95 1.71
N ILE A 166 9.04 -3.33 1.35
CA ILE A 166 9.60 -3.42 0.00
C ILE A 166 10.03 -4.86 -0.32
N ASP A 167 10.65 -5.54 0.63
CA ASP A 167 11.00 -6.96 0.45
C ASP A 167 9.76 -7.83 0.26
N MET A 168 8.67 -7.53 0.97
CA MET A 168 7.40 -8.23 0.79
C MET A 168 6.83 -8.03 -0.62
N ILE A 169 6.93 -6.82 -1.16
CA ILE A 169 6.50 -6.52 -2.53
C ILE A 169 7.27 -7.38 -3.54
N LYS A 170 8.58 -7.38 -3.43
CA LYS A 170 9.44 -8.17 -4.32
C LYS A 170 9.15 -9.66 -4.21
N SER A 171 8.98 -10.14 -2.99
CA SER A 171 8.66 -11.53 -2.70
C SER A 171 7.31 -11.94 -3.28
N PHE A 172 6.30 -11.09 -3.13
CA PHE A 172 4.95 -11.34 -3.67
C PHE A 172 5.00 -11.65 -5.17
N GLY A 173 5.76 -10.90 -5.93
CA GLY A 173 5.88 -11.09 -7.38
C GLY A 173 6.84 -12.21 -7.79
N THR A 174 7.68 -12.69 -6.90
CA THR A 174 8.70 -13.71 -7.26
C THR A 174 8.38 -15.10 -6.74
N ILE A 175 8.02 -15.23 -5.45
CA ILE A 175 7.70 -16.53 -4.85
C ILE A 175 6.22 -16.71 -4.54
N GLY A 176 5.42 -15.67 -4.72
CA GLY A 176 3.96 -15.74 -4.60
C GLY A 176 3.44 -15.40 -3.22
N LEU A 177 2.11 -15.29 -3.15
CA LEU A 177 1.37 -14.88 -1.96
C LEU A 177 1.63 -15.78 -0.75
N GLN A 178 1.45 -17.08 -0.94
CA GLN A 178 1.50 -18.03 0.18
C GLN A 178 2.88 -18.07 0.84
N LEU A 179 3.94 -18.20 0.05
CA LEU A 179 5.30 -18.24 0.59
C LEU A 179 5.71 -16.90 1.20
N THR A 180 5.26 -15.79 0.62
CA THR A 180 5.51 -14.47 1.19
C THR A 180 4.84 -14.34 2.56
N MET A 181 3.60 -14.79 2.71
CA MET A 181 2.91 -14.80 4.01
C MET A 181 3.70 -15.62 5.04
N THR A 182 4.12 -16.81 4.65
CA THR A 182 4.90 -17.69 5.54
C THR A 182 6.20 -17.02 5.99
N GLN A 183 6.89 -16.36 5.06
CA GLN A 183 8.21 -15.78 5.34
C GLN A 183 8.11 -14.49 6.18
N PHE A 184 7.08 -13.67 6.01
CA PHE A 184 7.04 -12.32 6.57
C PHE A 184 6.02 -12.10 7.69
N ASN A 185 4.89 -12.81 7.71
CA ASN A 185 3.78 -12.45 8.61
C ASN A 185 4.05 -12.58 10.11
N ASN A 186 5.06 -13.33 10.51
CA ASN A 186 5.40 -13.53 11.93
C ASN A 186 6.77 -12.95 12.28
N LYS A 187 7.20 -11.96 11.53
CA LYS A 187 8.51 -11.30 11.68
C LYS A 187 8.35 -9.78 11.78
#